data_4ec4413624134032bf54909a0c2b928d
#
_entry.id   4ec4413624134032bf54909a0c2b928d
#
_cell.length_a   1.000
_cell.length_b   1.000
_cell.length_c   1.000
_cell.angle_alpha   90.00
_cell.angle_beta   90.00
_cell.angle_gamma   90.00
#
_symmetry.space_group_name_H-M   'P 1'
#
loop_
_entity.id
_entity.type
_entity.pdbx_description
1 polymer ?
#
loop_
_entity_poly.entity_id
_entity_poly.type
_entity_poly.pdbx_seq_one_letter_code
_entity_poly.pdbx_strand_id
1 'polypeptide(L)'
;IEPQLRIHSGFILMLIAVVFVYWLLFHTTIGFEFRSTGSNPNAAQYAGIKASLTIVLVMGIAGALAGLAGANQIMGVLGRATPGFSASIGFDAIAVALLGRSHPIGVLFAGLLFGALIAGGRLMQVKAGVSIDLITIIQALIIVFIAAPLLVRNTVPWAFKTKDKS
;
A
#
# COMPACT_ATOMS: atom_id res chain seq x y z
N ILE A 1 -20.97 15.31 23.38
CA ILE A 1 -19.98 14.35 22.90
C ILE A 1 -19.60 14.83 21.52
N GLU A 2 -18.61 15.72 21.43
CA GLU A 2 -18.08 16.15 20.14
C GLU A 2 -17.18 15.05 19.59
N PRO A 3 -17.44 14.50 18.40
CA PRO A 3 -16.46 13.70 17.71
C PRO A 3 -15.36 14.66 17.26
N GLN A 4 -14.31 14.80 18.05
CA GLN A 4 -13.12 15.51 17.62
C GLN A 4 -12.50 14.70 16.48
N LEU A 5 -12.88 15.03 15.26
CA LEU A 5 -12.14 14.70 14.06
C LEU A 5 -10.77 15.38 14.21
N ARG A 6 -9.85 14.69 14.85
CA ARG A 6 -8.44 15.08 14.87
C ARG A 6 -7.86 14.82 13.47
N ILE A 7 -8.18 15.70 12.54
CA ILE A 7 -7.50 15.75 11.25
C ILE A 7 -6.08 16.21 11.56
N HIS A 8 -5.20 15.24 11.75
CA HIS A 8 -3.78 15.51 11.97
C HIS A 8 -3.19 16.05 10.68
N SER A 9 -2.22 16.96 10.79
CA SER A 9 -1.40 17.44 9.67
C SER A 9 -0.83 16.28 8.81
N GLY A 10 -0.68 15.09 9.41
CA GLY A 10 -0.31 13.86 8.74
C GLY A 10 -1.27 13.38 7.65
N PHE A 11 -2.57 13.68 7.75
CA PHE A 11 -3.53 13.36 6.70
C PHE A 11 -3.29 14.21 5.44
N ILE A 12 -2.97 15.50 5.64
CA ILE A 12 -2.63 16.40 4.54
C ILE A 12 -1.32 15.94 3.88
N LEU A 13 -0.32 15.57 4.68
CA LEU A 13 0.96 15.04 4.20
C LEU A 13 0.78 13.76 3.38
N MET A 14 -0.12 12.86 3.80
CA MET A 14 -0.47 11.66 3.06
C MET A 14 -1.10 12.00 1.71
N LEU A 15 -2.03 12.95 1.64
CA LEU A 15 -2.64 13.36 0.38
C LEU A 15 -1.59 13.97 -0.58
N ILE A 16 -0.71 14.82 -0.05
CA ILE A 16 0.40 15.40 -0.83
C ILE A 16 1.30 14.28 -1.36
N ALA A 17 1.64 13.29 -0.54
CA ALA A 17 2.47 12.15 -0.94
C ALA A 17 1.81 11.34 -2.06
N VAL A 18 0.50 11.07 -1.99
CA VAL A 18 -0.25 10.36 -3.04
C VAL A 18 -0.24 11.14 -4.35
N VAL A 19 -0.50 12.45 -4.30
CA VAL A 19 -0.48 13.33 -5.48
C VAL A 19 0.93 13.37 -6.08
N PHE A 20 1.96 13.50 -5.24
CA PHE A 20 3.35 13.50 -5.66
C PHE A 20 3.74 12.19 -6.36
N VAL A 21 3.42 11.04 -5.77
CA VAL A 21 3.70 9.72 -6.36
C VAL A 21 2.93 9.52 -7.66
N TYR A 22 1.66 9.95 -7.71
CA TYR A 22 0.87 9.89 -8.93
C TYR A 22 1.50 10.73 -10.04
N TRP A 23 1.86 11.97 -9.74
CA TRP A 23 2.52 12.86 -10.69
C TRP A 23 3.86 12.30 -11.15
N LEU A 24 4.69 11.82 -10.20
CA LEU A 24 5.99 11.21 -10.49
C LEU A 24 5.84 10.01 -11.44
N LEU A 25 4.92 9.11 -11.19
CA LEU A 25 4.77 7.87 -11.96
C LEU A 25 4.17 8.12 -13.36
N PHE A 26 3.25 9.05 -13.50
CA PHE A 26 2.47 9.20 -14.73
C PHE A 26 2.84 10.43 -15.56
N HIS A 27 3.50 11.43 -14.98
CA HIS A 27 3.79 12.70 -15.64
C HIS A 27 5.29 13.00 -15.76
N THR A 28 6.19 12.07 -15.35
CA THR A 28 7.64 12.27 -15.48
C THR A 28 8.30 11.17 -16.31
N THR A 29 9.45 11.51 -16.92
CA THR A 29 10.30 10.56 -17.65
C THR A 29 10.86 9.47 -16.71
N ILE A 30 11.20 9.85 -15.48
CA ILE A 30 11.67 8.93 -14.43
C ILE A 30 10.59 7.89 -14.10
N GLY A 31 9.33 8.32 -13.98
CA GLY A 31 8.19 7.42 -13.76
C GLY A 31 7.95 6.47 -14.94
N PHE A 32 8.21 6.93 -16.17
CA PHE A 32 8.18 6.05 -17.35
C PHE A 32 9.27 4.98 -17.25
N GLU A 33 10.50 5.35 -16.90
CA GLU A 33 11.60 4.41 -16.70
C GLU A 33 11.28 3.38 -15.61
N PHE A 34 10.67 3.81 -14.49
CA PHE A 34 10.24 2.92 -13.42
C PHE A 34 9.24 1.87 -13.89
N ARG A 35 8.21 2.28 -14.62
CA ARG A 35 7.17 1.38 -15.13
C ARG A 35 7.71 0.45 -16.21
N SER A 36 8.56 0.95 -17.10
CA SER A 36 9.21 0.17 -18.17
C SER A 36 10.12 -0.90 -17.58
N THR A 37 10.98 -0.55 -16.62
CA THR A 37 11.87 -1.48 -15.93
C THR A 37 11.07 -2.52 -15.13
N GLY A 38 9.99 -2.11 -14.45
CA GLY A 38 9.14 -3.01 -13.70
C GLY A 38 8.35 -3.99 -14.57
N SER A 39 8.01 -3.60 -15.81
CA SER A 39 7.30 -4.47 -16.76
C SER A 39 8.24 -5.50 -17.41
N ASN A 40 9.36 -5.06 -17.93
CA ASN A 40 10.37 -5.93 -18.54
C ASN A 40 11.75 -5.28 -18.47
N PRO A 41 12.62 -5.70 -17.52
CA PRO A 41 13.96 -5.13 -17.34
C PRO A 41 14.84 -5.27 -18.57
N ASN A 42 14.75 -6.40 -19.31
CA ASN A 42 15.55 -6.64 -20.50
C ASN A 42 15.14 -5.68 -21.63
N ALA A 43 13.84 -5.52 -21.87
CA ALA A 43 13.36 -4.58 -22.88
C ALA A 43 13.74 -3.13 -22.54
N ALA A 44 13.70 -2.75 -21.26
CA ALA A 44 14.13 -1.44 -20.80
C ALA A 44 15.63 -1.19 -21.08
N GLN A 45 16.48 -2.19 -20.88
CA GLN A 45 17.91 -2.10 -21.22
C GLN A 45 18.15 -1.89 -22.71
N TYR A 46 17.41 -2.59 -23.59
CA TYR A 46 17.50 -2.37 -25.05
C TYR A 46 17.06 -0.96 -25.44
N ALA A 47 16.16 -0.36 -24.70
CA ALA A 47 15.75 1.05 -24.86
C ALA A 47 16.76 2.07 -24.26
N GLY A 48 17.90 1.61 -23.73
CA GLY A 48 18.94 2.46 -23.16
C GLY A 48 18.71 2.84 -21.68
N ILE A 49 17.70 2.28 -21.03
CA ILE A 49 17.40 2.54 -19.61
C ILE A 49 18.36 1.72 -18.74
N LYS A 50 19.06 2.37 -17.82
CA LYS A 50 19.95 1.71 -16.85
C LYS A 50 19.13 1.10 -15.71
N ALA A 51 18.64 -0.14 -15.90
CA ALA A 51 17.75 -0.82 -14.95
C ALA A 51 18.29 -0.82 -13.50
N SER A 52 19.60 -0.99 -13.29
CA SER A 52 20.21 -0.97 -11.94
C SER A 52 20.07 0.39 -11.26
N LEU A 53 20.29 1.49 -11.96
CA LEU A 53 20.13 2.84 -11.43
C LEU A 53 18.66 3.14 -11.14
N THR A 54 17.77 2.72 -12.02
CA THR A 54 16.31 2.85 -11.86
C THR A 54 15.84 2.14 -10.60
N ILE A 55 16.31 0.91 -10.32
CA ILE A 55 15.97 0.17 -9.10
C ILE A 55 16.47 0.90 -7.86
N VAL A 56 17.69 1.42 -7.85
CA VAL A 56 18.25 2.16 -6.71
C VAL A 56 17.40 3.42 -6.43
N LEU A 57 17.01 4.15 -7.47
CA LEU A 57 16.17 5.35 -7.33
C LEU A 57 14.78 5.00 -6.77
N VAL A 58 14.13 3.93 -7.26
CA VAL A 58 12.83 3.47 -6.73
C VAL A 58 12.95 3.10 -5.27
N MET A 59 13.98 2.34 -4.89
CA MET A 59 14.20 1.94 -3.49
C MET A 59 14.49 3.16 -2.60
N GLY A 60 15.23 4.15 -3.10
CA GLY A 60 15.49 5.40 -2.38
C GLY A 60 14.20 6.20 -2.11
N ILE A 61 13.35 6.36 -3.13
CA ILE A 61 12.07 7.06 -3.00
C ILE A 61 11.13 6.27 -2.07
N ALA A 62 11.06 4.95 -2.21
CA ALA A 62 10.24 4.10 -1.34
C ALA A 62 10.70 4.20 0.13
N GLY A 63 12.02 4.19 0.36
CA GLY A 63 12.61 4.37 1.69
C GLY A 63 12.30 5.75 2.29
N ALA A 64 12.36 6.81 1.49
CA ALA A 64 12.01 8.16 1.92
C ALA A 64 10.52 8.26 2.31
N LEU A 65 9.62 7.70 1.52
CA LEU A 65 8.19 7.65 1.83
C LEU A 65 7.91 6.82 3.09
N ALA A 66 8.58 5.68 3.27
CA ALA A 66 8.48 4.87 4.47
C ALA A 66 8.99 5.63 5.72
N GLY A 67 10.09 6.37 5.59
CA GLY A 67 10.61 7.23 6.66
C GLY A 67 9.63 8.34 7.04
N LEU A 68 9.00 8.99 6.06
CA LEU A 68 7.94 9.99 6.29
C LEU A 68 6.72 9.38 7.00
N ALA A 69 6.31 8.16 6.60
CA ALA A 69 5.21 7.45 7.25
C ALA A 69 5.54 7.11 8.71
N GLY A 70 6.77 6.64 8.98
CA GLY A 70 7.26 6.38 10.33
C GLY A 70 7.32 7.64 11.20
N ALA A 71 7.84 8.73 10.66
CA ALA A 71 7.88 10.02 11.35
C ALA A 71 6.47 10.52 11.69
N ASN A 72 5.54 10.45 10.72
CA ASN A 72 4.15 10.82 10.93
C ASN A 72 3.47 9.96 12.01
N GLN A 73 3.74 8.66 12.04
CA GLN A 73 3.20 7.74 13.06
C GLN A 73 3.70 8.10 14.45
N ILE A 74 5.00 8.39 14.60
CA ILE A 74 5.59 8.75 15.87
C ILE A 74 5.11 10.12 16.35
N MET A 75 5.17 11.12 15.48
CA MET A 75 4.86 12.52 15.86
C MET A 75 3.34 12.76 15.93
N GLY A 76 2.55 12.11 15.07
CA GLY A 76 1.11 12.35 14.96
C GLY A 76 0.25 11.47 15.87
N VAL A 77 0.65 10.24 16.12
CA VAL A 77 -0.19 9.25 16.81
C VAL A 77 0.36 8.82 18.15
N LEU A 78 1.65 8.47 18.21
CA LEU A 78 2.26 7.88 19.41
C LEU A 78 2.83 8.92 20.39
N GLY A 79 3.28 10.08 19.89
CA GLY A 79 3.97 11.11 20.68
C GLY A 79 5.32 10.67 21.25
N ARG A 80 5.69 9.41 21.12
CA ARG A 80 6.97 8.82 21.56
C ARG A 80 7.30 7.58 20.74
N ALA A 81 8.58 7.34 20.51
CA ALA A 81 9.04 6.10 19.87
C ALA A 81 9.04 4.97 20.91
N THR A 82 8.27 3.91 20.64
CA THR A 82 8.26 2.68 21.46
C THR A 82 8.89 1.54 20.68
N PRO A 83 9.66 0.65 21.31
CA PRO A 83 10.19 -0.53 20.63
C PRO A 83 9.05 -1.36 20.01
N GLY A 84 9.23 -1.79 18.75
CA GLY A 84 8.24 -2.63 18.05
C GLY A 84 7.05 -1.89 17.44
N PHE A 85 6.98 -0.56 17.48
CA PHE A 85 5.85 0.20 16.94
C PHE A 85 5.60 -0.03 15.43
N SER A 86 6.62 -0.44 14.68
CA SER A 86 6.54 -0.64 13.24
C SER A 86 6.38 -2.12 12.83
N ALA A 87 6.32 -3.05 13.77
CA ALA A 87 6.41 -4.48 13.48
C ALA A 87 5.29 -5.00 12.54
N SER A 88 4.08 -4.48 12.65
CA SER A 88 2.95 -4.86 11.79
C SER A 88 2.73 -3.91 10.60
N ILE A 89 3.15 -2.65 10.70
CA ILE A 89 2.84 -1.60 9.71
C ILE A 89 3.38 -1.97 8.32
N GLY A 90 4.56 -2.59 8.24
CA GLY A 90 5.16 -3.01 6.99
C GLY A 90 4.34 -4.10 6.28
N PHE A 91 3.85 -5.09 7.02
CA PHE A 91 2.99 -6.14 6.48
C PHE A 91 1.63 -5.60 6.04
N ASP A 92 1.02 -4.73 6.84
CA ASP A 92 -0.23 -4.06 6.49
C ASP A 92 -0.07 -3.22 5.22
N ALA A 93 1.06 -2.54 5.06
CA ALA A 93 1.37 -1.76 3.86
C ALA A 93 1.46 -2.63 2.60
N ILE A 94 2.02 -3.85 2.68
CA ILE A 94 2.03 -4.81 1.56
C ILE A 94 0.59 -5.18 1.18
N ALA A 95 -0.25 -5.48 2.17
CA ALA A 95 -1.64 -5.82 1.96
C ALA A 95 -2.41 -4.67 1.27
N VAL A 96 -2.23 -3.44 1.75
CA VAL A 96 -2.83 -2.24 1.18
C VAL A 96 -2.36 -2.00 -0.25
N ALA A 97 -1.06 -2.20 -0.54
CA ALA A 97 -0.50 -2.06 -1.87
C ALA A 97 -1.08 -3.09 -2.86
N LEU A 98 -1.23 -4.34 -2.43
CA LEU A 98 -1.84 -5.41 -3.23
C LEU A 98 -3.32 -5.12 -3.49
N LEU A 99 -4.08 -4.71 -2.47
CA LEU A 99 -5.49 -4.31 -2.59
C LEU A 99 -5.65 -3.13 -3.56
N GLY A 100 -4.77 -2.14 -3.46
CA GLY A 100 -4.73 -0.99 -4.35
C GLY A 100 -4.19 -1.28 -5.76
N ARG A 101 -3.81 -2.56 -6.04
CA ARG A 101 -3.21 -3.00 -7.31
C ARG A 101 -1.96 -2.18 -7.70
N SER A 102 -1.18 -1.76 -6.72
CA SER A 102 0.01 -0.92 -6.88
C SER A 102 -0.25 0.41 -7.64
N HIS A 103 -1.51 0.88 -7.66
CA HIS A 103 -1.88 2.16 -8.26
C HIS A 103 -2.07 3.21 -7.14
N PRO A 104 -1.50 4.43 -7.23
CA PRO A 104 -1.52 5.40 -6.12
C PRO A 104 -2.93 5.72 -5.60
N ILE A 105 -3.90 5.91 -6.49
CA ILE A 105 -5.30 6.16 -6.12
C ILE A 105 -5.93 4.92 -5.48
N GLY A 106 -5.65 3.72 -6.01
CA GLY A 106 -6.12 2.46 -5.42
C GLY A 106 -5.56 2.24 -4.02
N VAL A 107 -4.27 2.53 -3.80
CA VAL A 107 -3.62 2.46 -2.49
C VAL A 107 -4.23 3.46 -1.50
N LEU A 108 -4.62 4.66 -1.96
CA LEU A 108 -5.33 5.63 -1.12
C LEU A 108 -6.64 5.05 -0.57
N PHE A 109 -7.50 4.52 -1.44
CA PHE A 109 -8.78 3.92 -1.01
C PHE A 109 -8.59 2.68 -0.16
N ALA A 110 -7.63 1.83 -0.51
CA ALA A 110 -7.27 0.65 0.29
C ALA A 110 -6.78 1.04 1.69
N GLY A 111 -5.93 2.07 1.79
CA GLY A 111 -5.44 2.60 3.05
C GLY A 111 -6.55 3.20 3.93
N LEU A 112 -7.51 3.91 3.33
CA LEU A 112 -8.69 4.42 4.04
C LEU A 112 -9.55 3.28 4.57
N LEU A 113 -9.77 2.23 3.79
CA LEU A 113 -10.53 1.04 4.20
C LEU A 113 -9.85 0.32 5.38
N PHE A 114 -8.55 0.06 5.29
CA PHE A 114 -7.79 -0.59 6.38
C PHE A 114 -7.75 0.30 7.63
N GLY A 115 -7.56 1.61 7.45
CA GLY A 115 -7.60 2.57 8.55
C GLY A 115 -8.97 2.59 9.24
N ALA A 116 -10.07 2.54 8.48
CA ALA A 116 -11.43 2.47 9.03
C ALA A 116 -11.67 1.15 9.78
N LEU A 117 -11.18 0.02 9.27
CA LEU A 117 -11.25 -1.28 9.95
C LEU A 117 -10.52 -1.26 11.29
N ILE A 118 -9.30 -0.73 11.34
CA ILE A 118 -8.50 -0.63 12.56
C ILE A 118 -9.17 0.32 13.57
N ALA A 119 -9.65 1.48 13.12
CA ALA A 119 -10.33 2.46 13.97
C ALA A 119 -11.66 1.91 14.51
N GLY A 120 -12.47 1.29 13.66
CA GLY A 120 -13.71 0.63 14.03
C GLY A 120 -13.50 -0.49 15.05
N GLY A 121 -12.44 -1.27 14.84
CA GLY A 121 -12.07 -2.34 15.72
C GLY A 121 -11.68 -1.93 17.12
N ARG A 122 -10.91 -0.86 17.23
CA ARG A 122 -10.57 -0.28 18.54
C ARG A 122 -11.84 0.19 19.29
N LEU A 123 -12.80 0.78 18.57
CA LEU A 123 -14.08 1.17 19.16
C LEU A 123 -14.90 -0.04 19.61
N MET A 124 -14.93 -1.13 18.82
CA MET A 124 -15.63 -2.36 19.19
C MET A 124 -14.97 -3.03 20.42
N GLN A 125 -13.65 -3.01 20.51
CA GLN A 125 -12.93 -3.51 21.69
C GLN A 125 -13.33 -2.76 22.96
N VAL A 126 -13.37 -1.42 22.90
CA VAL A 126 -13.70 -0.58 24.06
C VAL A 126 -15.19 -0.69 24.44
N LYS A 127 -16.11 -0.75 23.46
CA LYS A 127 -17.56 -0.73 23.71
C LYS A 127 -18.17 -2.12 23.91
N ALA A 128 -17.70 -3.12 23.21
CA ALA A 128 -18.29 -4.46 23.17
C ALA A 128 -17.38 -5.57 23.71
N GLY A 129 -16.16 -5.23 24.17
CA GLY A 129 -15.20 -6.22 24.68
C GLY A 129 -14.72 -7.22 23.62
N VAL A 130 -14.90 -6.93 22.32
CA VAL A 130 -14.49 -7.80 21.22
C VAL A 130 -12.98 -7.77 21.09
N SER A 131 -12.33 -8.95 20.94
CA SER A 131 -10.88 -9.01 20.74
C SER A 131 -10.46 -8.31 19.44
N ILE A 132 -9.35 -7.57 19.50
CA ILE A 132 -8.74 -6.92 18.34
C ILE A 132 -8.29 -7.95 17.29
N ASP A 133 -8.03 -9.20 17.71
CA ASP A 133 -7.65 -10.30 16.84
C ASP A 133 -8.70 -10.63 15.77
N LEU A 134 -9.98 -10.37 16.07
CA LEU A 134 -11.06 -10.55 15.10
C LEU A 134 -10.87 -9.65 13.87
N ILE A 135 -10.37 -8.44 14.07
CA ILE A 135 -10.09 -7.51 12.97
C ILE A 135 -8.91 -7.98 12.15
N THR A 136 -7.88 -8.48 12.82
CA THR A 136 -6.70 -9.07 12.16
C THR A 136 -7.11 -10.27 11.30
N ILE A 137 -8.05 -11.10 11.77
CA ILE A 137 -8.61 -12.21 10.99
C ILE A 137 -9.37 -11.68 9.76
N ILE A 138 -10.19 -10.65 9.90
CA ILE A 138 -10.93 -10.05 8.79
C ILE A 138 -9.94 -9.46 7.76
N GLN A 139 -8.91 -8.76 8.20
CA GLN A 139 -7.87 -8.23 7.32
C GLN A 139 -7.14 -9.35 6.57
N ALA A 140 -6.73 -10.40 7.27
CA ALA A 140 -6.10 -11.56 6.66
C ALA A 140 -7.00 -12.23 5.62
N LEU A 141 -8.29 -12.35 5.90
CA LEU A 141 -9.28 -12.90 4.98
C LEU A 141 -9.41 -12.05 3.71
N ILE A 142 -9.47 -10.72 3.87
CA ILE A 142 -9.48 -9.78 2.74
C ILE A 142 -8.24 -9.97 1.86
N ILE A 143 -7.06 -10.07 2.46
CA ILE A 143 -5.79 -10.29 1.74
C ILE A 143 -5.83 -11.60 0.95
N VAL A 144 -6.28 -12.68 1.58
CA VAL A 144 -6.40 -14.01 0.93
C VAL A 144 -7.35 -13.94 -0.26
N PHE A 145 -8.52 -13.32 -0.11
CA PHE A 145 -9.48 -13.17 -1.21
C PHE A 145 -8.95 -12.34 -2.38
N ILE A 146 -8.12 -11.33 -2.11
CA ILE A 146 -7.50 -10.51 -3.14
C ILE A 146 -6.36 -11.26 -3.83
N ALA A 147 -5.59 -12.05 -3.07
CA ALA A 147 -4.51 -12.88 -3.61
C ALA A 147 -5.02 -14.11 -4.36
N ALA A 148 -6.20 -14.64 -3.99
CA ALA A 148 -6.78 -15.86 -4.56
C ALA A 148 -6.88 -15.83 -6.10
N PRO A 149 -7.40 -14.79 -6.77
CA PRO A 149 -7.46 -14.73 -8.24
C PRO A 149 -6.09 -14.79 -8.90
N LEU A 150 -5.06 -14.20 -8.28
CA LEU A 150 -3.69 -14.25 -8.78
C LEU A 150 -3.09 -15.66 -8.64
N LEU A 151 -3.36 -16.33 -7.52
CA LEU A 151 -2.92 -17.71 -7.27
C LEU A 151 -3.62 -18.68 -8.20
N VAL A 152 -4.95 -18.59 -8.35
CA VAL A 152 -5.74 -19.46 -9.22
C VAL A 152 -5.32 -19.29 -10.69
N ARG A 153 -5.11 -18.08 -11.14
CA ARG A 153 -4.65 -17.81 -12.52
C ARG A 153 -3.28 -18.40 -12.80
N ASN A 154 -2.40 -18.50 -11.79
CA ASN A 154 -1.05 -19.02 -11.95
C ASN A 154 -0.97 -20.55 -11.79
N THR A 155 -1.86 -21.14 -10.99
CA THR A 155 -1.90 -22.60 -10.71
C THR A 155 -2.83 -23.36 -11.64
N VAL A 156 -3.88 -22.73 -12.17
CA VAL A 156 -4.89 -23.38 -13.03
C VAL A 156 -5.10 -22.60 -14.33
N PRO A 157 -4.08 -22.54 -15.19
CA PRO A 157 -4.15 -21.75 -16.44
C PRO A 157 -5.20 -22.27 -17.42
N TRP A 158 -5.64 -23.51 -17.32
CA TRP A 158 -6.64 -24.11 -18.20
C TRP A 158 -8.06 -23.61 -17.92
N ALA A 159 -8.37 -23.20 -16.71
CA ALA A 159 -9.71 -22.72 -16.36
C ALA A 159 -10.07 -21.35 -16.99
N PHE A 160 -9.07 -20.59 -17.46
CA PHE A 160 -9.27 -19.27 -18.08
C PHE A 160 -9.01 -19.26 -19.61
N LYS A 161 -8.71 -20.41 -20.21
CA LYS A 161 -8.37 -20.52 -21.65
C LYS A 161 -9.58 -20.52 -22.59
N THR A 162 -10.81 -20.39 -22.08
CA THR A 162 -12.05 -20.58 -22.87
C THR A 162 -12.72 -19.29 -23.35
N LYS A 163 -12.07 -18.11 -23.27
CA LYS A 163 -12.75 -16.86 -23.68
C LYS A 163 -12.06 -16.05 -24.79
N ASP A 164 -11.15 -16.69 -25.55
CA ASP A 164 -10.46 -15.99 -26.65
C ASP A 164 -10.62 -16.75 -27.98
N LYS A 165 -11.84 -17.20 -28.28
CA LYS A 165 -12.27 -17.67 -29.60
C LYS A 165 -13.72 -17.28 -29.86
N SER A 166 -13.94 -16.03 -30.19
CA SER A 166 -15.09 -15.62 -31.05
C SER A 166 -14.86 -14.19 -31.54
#